data_7338c262508d656fe99f899dc3b77077
#
_entry.id   7338c262508d656fe99f899dc3b77077
#
_cell.length_a   1.000
_cell.length_b   1.000
_cell.length_c   1.000
_cell.angle_alpha   90.00
_cell.angle_beta   90.00
_cell.angle_gamma   90.00
#
_symmetry.space_group_name_H-M   'P 1'
#
loop_
_entity.id
_entity.type
_entity.pdbx_description
1 polymer ?
#
loop_
_entity_poly.entity_id
_entity_poly.type
_entity_poly.pdbx_seq_one_letter_code
_entity_poly.pdbx_strand_id
1 'polypeptide(L)'
;DIPLMYVLPTTFKWVSKKEVQKMPVFGWVLWMHGDIPVERGSRGSAKQMLDRCRQRLSRGTSVIVFPEGTRTKTGEIGRFKDGAFLVAKHAGVGIQPVVIDGTWSLNDGWRLRMPHTFRVKVLDALPAEYVASKEARELAVEMENRMRTAHLQMTGKQQ
;
A
#
# COMPACT_ATOMS: atom_id res chain seq x y z
N ASP A 1 -9.52 2.73 3.04
CA ASP A 1 -8.78 1.75 2.21
C ASP A 1 -8.54 0.43 2.96
N ILE A 2 -8.15 0.49 4.24
CA ILE A 2 -7.77 -0.71 5.01
C ILE A 2 -8.86 -1.80 5.01
N PRO A 3 -10.14 -1.53 5.33
CA PRO A 3 -11.16 -2.58 5.33
C PRO A 3 -11.39 -3.25 3.98
N LEU A 4 -11.21 -2.52 2.87
CA LEU A 4 -11.42 -3.06 1.52
C LEU A 4 -10.40 -4.12 1.13
N MET A 5 -9.18 -4.04 1.67
CA MET A 5 -8.15 -5.02 1.35
C MET A 5 -8.41 -6.39 1.96
N TYR A 6 -9.30 -6.49 2.96
CA TYR A 6 -9.72 -7.79 3.52
C TYR A 6 -10.62 -8.60 2.57
N VAL A 7 -11.05 -8.01 1.44
CA VAL A 7 -11.70 -8.75 0.35
C VAL A 7 -10.71 -9.64 -0.40
N LEU A 8 -9.41 -9.35 -0.34
CA LEU A 8 -8.39 -10.15 -1.00
C LEU A 8 -8.20 -11.50 -0.28
N PRO A 9 -8.18 -12.63 -1.00
CA PRO A 9 -8.06 -13.96 -0.41
C PRO A 9 -6.60 -14.29 -0.04
N THR A 10 -5.98 -13.46 0.79
CA THR A 10 -4.58 -13.66 1.21
C THR A 10 -4.36 -13.16 2.64
N THR A 11 -3.43 -13.79 3.34
CA THR A 11 -2.96 -13.28 4.64
C THR A 11 -1.92 -12.21 4.41
N PHE A 12 -2.12 -11.04 5.04
CA PHE A 12 -1.21 -9.91 4.88
C PHE A 12 -0.99 -9.15 6.18
N LYS A 13 0.06 -8.34 6.21
CA LYS A 13 0.36 -7.37 7.26
C LYS A 13 0.53 -6.00 6.65
N TRP A 14 0.12 -4.97 7.40
CA TRP A 14 0.21 -3.59 6.98
C TRP A 14 1.55 -2.97 7.38
N VAL A 15 2.06 -2.12 6.50
CA VAL A 15 3.06 -1.14 6.89
C VAL A 15 2.32 0.14 7.26
N SER A 16 2.24 0.41 8.56
CA SER A 16 1.46 1.53 9.11
C SER A 16 2.35 2.54 9.85
N LYS A 17 1.87 3.78 9.99
CA LYS A 17 2.56 4.77 10.82
C LYS A 17 2.54 4.37 12.28
N LYS A 18 3.66 4.53 12.99
CA LYS A 18 3.78 4.28 14.44
C LYS A 18 2.77 5.07 15.27
N GLU A 19 2.43 6.28 14.84
CA GLU A 19 1.44 7.14 15.51
C GLU A 19 0.03 6.54 15.52
N VAL A 20 -0.33 5.77 14.49
CA VAL A 20 -1.64 5.10 14.42
C VAL A 20 -1.77 4.02 15.49
N GLN A 21 -0.67 3.39 15.88
CA GLN A 21 -0.66 2.41 16.96
C GLN A 21 -0.88 3.03 18.36
N LYS A 22 -0.75 4.36 18.50
CA LYS A 22 -1.05 5.09 19.72
C LYS A 22 -2.53 5.44 19.87
N MET A 23 -3.35 5.25 18.84
CA MET A 23 -4.79 5.52 18.90
C MET A 23 -5.49 4.47 19.75
N PRO A 24 -6.34 4.87 20.73
CA PRO A 24 -7.11 3.92 21.50
C PRO A 24 -7.98 3.03 20.60
N VAL A 25 -8.11 1.77 20.94
CA VAL A 25 -8.81 0.71 20.19
C VAL A 25 -8.11 0.33 18.88
N PHE A 26 -7.90 1.27 17.94
CA PHE A 26 -7.23 1.01 16.65
C PHE A 26 -5.78 0.55 16.83
N GLY A 27 -5.03 1.19 17.72
CA GLY A 27 -3.66 0.79 18.00
C GLY A 27 -3.56 -0.63 18.57
N TRP A 28 -4.52 -1.02 19.37
CA TRP A 28 -4.62 -2.37 19.94
C TRP A 28 -4.89 -3.42 18.87
N VAL A 29 -5.83 -3.15 17.96
CA VAL A 29 -6.15 -4.04 16.83
C VAL A 29 -4.93 -4.21 15.91
N LEU A 30 -4.25 -3.12 15.54
CA LEU A 30 -3.06 -3.18 14.70
C LEU A 30 -1.89 -3.91 15.38
N TRP A 31 -1.75 -3.74 16.69
CA TRP A 31 -0.74 -4.46 17.47
C TRP A 31 -1.04 -5.97 17.53
N MET A 32 -2.28 -6.36 17.84
CA MET A 32 -2.71 -7.76 17.84
C MET A 32 -2.61 -8.40 16.47
N HIS A 33 -2.91 -7.63 15.41
CA HIS A 33 -2.75 -8.08 14.02
C HIS A 33 -1.27 -8.26 13.64
N GLY A 34 -0.32 -7.68 14.39
CA GLY A 34 1.12 -7.79 14.17
C GLY A 34 1.61 -7.00 12.97
N ASP A 35 1.02 -5.84 12.74
CA ASP A 35 1.40 -4.90 11.69
C ASP A 35 2.79 -4.31 11.90
N ILE A 36 3.38 -3.81 10.82
CA ILE A 36 4.75 -3.31 10.79
C ILE A 36 4.74 -1.79 10.99
N PRO A 37 5.11 -1.29 12.20
CA PRO A 37 5.17 0.15 12.44
C PRO A 37 6.37 0.79 11.75
N VAL A 38 6.13 1.95 11.13
CA VAL A 38 7.17 2.79 10.51
C VAL A 38 7.21 4.15 11.17
N GLU A 39 8.38 4.54 11.63
CA GLU A 39 8.70 5.89 12.07
C GLU A 39 9.33 6.66 10.90
N ARG A 40 8.73 7.78 10.51
CA ARG A 40 9.24 8.56 9.38
C ARG A 40 10.36 9.49 9.82
N GLY A 41 11.36 9.65 8.96
CA GLY A 41 12.43 10.65 9.16
C GLY A 41 13.72 10.12 9.78
N SER A 42 13.81 8.83 10.15
CA SER A 42 15.05 8.23 10.66
C SER A 42 15.57 7.14 9.71
N ARG A 43 16.85 7.20 9.35
CA ARG A 43 17.52 6.14 8.55
C ARG A 43 17.48 4.78 9.24
N GLY A 44 17.57 4.75 10.57
CA GLY A 44 17.48 3.52 11.36
C GLY A 44 16.11 2.87 11.29
N SER A 45 15.02 3.65 11.26
CA SER A 45 13.67 3.12 11.16
C SER A 45 13.33 2.54 9.79
N ALA A 46 13.93 3.09 8.71
CA ALA A 46 13.79 2.53 7.37
C ALA A 46 14.41 1.12 7.28
N LYS A 47 15.61 0.94 7.82
CA LYS A 47 16.25 -0.38 7.88
C LYS A 47 15.44 -1.38 8.70
N GLN A 48 14.99 -0.98 9.88
CA GLN A 48 14.13 -1.84 10.72
C GLN A 48 12.83 -2.25 10.02
N MET A 49 12.22 -1.33 9.26
CA MET A 49 11.04 -1.64 8.45
C MET A 49 11.35 -2.69 7.40
N LEU A 50 12.45 -2.52 6.63
CA LEU A 50 12.87 -3.48 5.61
C LEU A 50 13.08 -4.87 6.21
N ASP A 51 13.80 -4.97 7.32
CA ASP A 51 14.07 -6.23 8.00
C ASP A 51 12.80 -6.92 8.51
N ARG A 52 11.86 -6.15 9.10
CA ARG A 52 10.56 -6.68 9.54
C ARG A 52 9.70 -7.15 8.37
N CYS A 53 9.65 -6.39 7.27
CA CYS A 53 8.96 -6.80 6.06
C CYS A 53 9.54 -8.11 5.52
N ARG A 54 10.87 -8.20 5.40
CA ARG A 54 11.55 -9.42 4.96
C ARG A 54 11.21 -10.62 5.84
N GLN A 55 11.22 -10.45 7.17
CA GLN A 55 10.87 -11.51 8.10
C GLN A 55 9.44 -12.01 7.93
N ARG A 56 8.47 -11.11 7.64
CA ARG A 56 7.08 -11.51 7.39
C ARG A 56 6.95 -12.22 6.05
N LEU A 57 7.56 -11.68 5.00
CA LEU A 57 7.56 -12.25 3.65
C LEU A 57 8.21 -13.64 3.60
N SER A 58 9.32 -13.86 4.31
CA SER A 58 9.98 -15.17 4.39
C SER A 58 9.14 -16.26 5.10
N ARG A 59 8.12 -15.84 5.86
CA ARG A 59 7.15 -16.75 6.49
C ARG A 59 5.88 -16.96 5.67
N GLY A 60 5.87 -16.56 4.40
CA GLY A 60 4.71 -16.68 3.51
C GLY A 60 3.58 -15.68 3.77
N THR A 61 3.81 -14.64 4.59
CA THR A 61 2.82 -13.60 4.84
C THR A 61 3.06 -12.43 3.89
N SER A 62 2.05 -12.03 3.12
CA SER A 62 2.12 -10.85 2.26
C SER A 62 2.24 -9.56 3.06
N VAL A 63 2.87 -8.54 2.48
CA VAL A 63 2.99 -7.21 3.09
C VAL A 63 2.33 -6.19 2.17
N ILE A 64 1.38 -5.43 2.71
CA ILE A 64 0.72 -4.35 1.99
C ILE A 64 1.38 -3.02 2.32
N VAL A 65 1.76 -2.28 1.28
CA VAL A 65 2.38 -0.97 1.38
C VAL A 65 1.65 0.00 0.46
N PHE A 66 1.26 1.16 0.98
CA PHE A 66 0.78 2.27 0.16
C PHE A 66 1.99 3.09 -0.30
N PRO A 67 2.34 3.06 -1.60
CA PRO A 67 3.59 3.66 -2.07
C PRO A 67 3.58 5.19 -2.03
N GLU A 68 2.43 5.82 -2.03
CA GLU A 68 2.29 7.27 -1.86
C GLU A 68 2.74 7.72 -0.47
N GLY A 69 2.52 6.87 0.54
CA GLY A 69 2.85 7.15 1.93
C GLY A 69 2.03 8.27 2.56
N THR A 70 1.05 8.84 1.88
CA THR A 70 0.07 9.79 2.41
C THR A 70 -1.30 9.51 1.79
N ARG A 71 -2.36 10.05 2.42
CA ARG A 71 -3.70 10.02 1.82
C ARG A 71 -3.80 11.06 0.71
N THR A 72 -4.48 10.71 -0.39
CA THR A 72 -4.79 11.68 -1.44
C THR A 72 -5.73 12.78 -0.92
N LYS A 73 -5.59 13.99 -1.47
CA LYS A 73 -6.49 15.12 -1.22
C LYS A 73 -7.46 15.35 -2.37
N THR A 74 -7.18 14.78 -3.54
CA THR A 74 -7.91 15.00 -4.78
C THR A 74 -8.67 13.76 -5.27
N GLY A 75 -8.40 12.60 -4.68
CA GLY A 75 -8.88 11.31 -5.18
C GLY A 75 -8.01 10.73 -6.30
N GLU A 76 -6.96 11.44 -6.71
CA GLU A 76 -6.02 10.97 -7.72
C GLU A 76 -4.85 10.22 -7.09
N ILE A 77 -4.23 9.32 -7.84
CA ILE A 77 -3.03 8.63 -7.41
C ILE A 77 -1.86 9.63 -7.40
N GLY A 78 -1.26 9.82 -6.24
CA GLY A 78 -0.11 10.67 -6.03
C GLY A 78 1.21 10.03 -6.47
N ARG A 79 2.31 10.74 -6.24
CA ARG A 79 3.66 10.27 -6.55
C ARG A 79 4.07 9.10 -5.65
N PHE A 80 4.64 8.06 -6.24
CA PHE A 80 5.13 6.90 -5.52
C PHE A 80 6.53 7.12 -4.96
N LYS A 81 6.74 6.65 -3.72
CA LYS A 81 8.03 6.63 -3.03
C LYS A 81 8.72 5.29 -3.26
N ASP A 82 10.03 5.31 -3.30
CA ASP A 82 10.85 4.14 -3.58
C ASP A 82 10.76 3.05 -2.48
N GLY A 83 10.34 3.44 -1.28
CA GLY A 83 10.36 2.57 -0.10
C GLY A 83 9.61 1.25 -0.25
N ALA A 84 8.44 1.24 -0.91
CA ALA A 84 7.69 0.01 -1.17
C ALA A 84 8.45 -0.96 -2.08
N PHE A 85 9.11 -0.43 -3.08
CA PHE A 85 9.89 -1.17 -4.08
C PHE A 85 11.20 -1.68 -3.50
N LEU A 86 11.82 -0.90 -2.62
CA LEU A 86 12.98 -1.35 -1.84
C LEU A 86 12.64 -2.55 -0.94
N VAL A 87 11.44 -2.58 -0.34
CA VAL A 87 10.98 -3.76 0.43
C VAL A 87 10.94 -5.00 -0.46
N ALA A 88 10.33 -4.93 -1.63
CA ALA A 88 10.23 -6.06 -2.54
C ALA A 88 11.60 -6.55 -3.02
N LYS A 89 12.50 -5.64 -3.43
CA LYS A 89 13.87 -5.97 -3.82
C LYS A 89 14.66 -6.60 -2.69
N HIS A 90 14.60 -6.01 -1.49
CA HIS A 90 15.34 -6.50 -0.32
C HIS A 90 14.87 -7.89 0.13
N ALA A 91 13.58 -8.17 -0.02
CA ALA A 91 13.00 -9.45 0.32
C ALA A 91 13.07 -10.49 -0.81
N GLY A 92 13.44 -10.10 -2.03
CA GLY A 92 13.48 -10.99 -3.20
C GLY A 92 12.11 -11.51 -3.61
N VAL A 93 11.06 -10.69 -3.52
CA VAL A 93 9.68 -11.08 -3.83
C VAL A 93 9.09 -10.26 -4.97
N GLY A 94 8.05 -10.80 -5.60
CA GLY A 94 7.26 -10.10 -6.61
C GLY A 94 6.38 -8.98 -6.01
N ILE A 95 5.77 -8.20 -6.89
CA ILE A 95 4.85 -7.12 -6.52
C ILE A 95 3.49 -7.39 -7.16
N GLN A 96 2.42 -7.38 -6.35
CA GLN A 96 1.05 -7.44 -6.80
C GLN A 96 0.41 -6.05 -6.69
N PRO A 97 0.24 -5.30 -7.80
CA PRO A 97 -0.39 -4.00 -7.74
C PRO A 97 -1.91 -4.14 -7.58
N VAL A 98 -2.48 -3.32 -6.71
CA VAL A 98 -3.93 -3.26 -6.47
C VAL A 98 -4.36 -1.80 -6.48
N VAL A 99 -5.32 -1.45 -7.34
CA VAL A 99 -5.90 -0.11 -7.42
C VAL A 99 -7.23 -0.10 -6.70
N ILE A 100 -7.43 0.89 -5.83
CA ILE A 100 -8.66 1.11 -5.08
C ILE A 100 -9.23 2.47 -5.48
N ASP A 101 -10.54 2.51 -5.73
CA ASP A 101 -11.29 3.74 -5.97
C ASP A 101 -12.51 3.81 -5.07
N GLY A 102 -12.99 5.02 -4.81
CA GLY A 102 -14.20 5.31 -4.03
C GLY A 102 -13.95 5.65 -2.56
N THR A 103 -12.80 5.32 -1.98
CA THR A 103 -12.54 5.55 -0.55
C THR A 103 -12.37 7.03 -0.21
N TRP A 104 -11.85 7.82 -1.14
CA TRP A 104 -11.62 9.24 -0.94
C TRP A 104 -12.93 10.02 -0.74
N SER A 105 -13.97 9.70 -1.50
CA SER A 105 -15.26 10.39 -1.48
C SER A 105 -16.23 9.87 -0.40
N LEU A 106 -15.86 8.83 0.34
CA LEU A 106 -16.69 8.25 1.40
C LEU A 106 -16.91 9.21 2.57
N ASN A 107 -15.88 9.99 2.92
CA ASN A 107 -15.86 10.82 4.12
C ASN A 107 -15.93 12.31 3.74
N ASP A 108 -17.04 12.95 4.11
CA ASP A 108 -17.24 14.40 4.02
C ASP A 108 -17.26 14.98 5.45
N GLY A 109 -16.07 15.10 6.04
CA GLY A 109 -15.90 15.51 7.42
C GLY A 109 -16.36 14.44 8.41
N TRP A 110 -17.49 14.66 9.09
CA TRP A 110 -18.08 13.74 10.08
C TRP A 110 -19.18 12.84 9.53
N ARG A 111 -19.56 13.01 8.24
CA ARG A 111 -20.66 12.26 7.61
C ARG A 111 -20.13 11.25 6.62
N LEU A 112 -20.56 10.00 6.77
CA LEU A 112 -20.34 8.96 5.76
C LEU A 112 -21.39 9.09 4.67
N ARG A 113 -20.95 9.16 3.41
CA ARG A 113 -21.85 9.17 2.24
C ARG A 113 -22.28 7.75 1.90
N MET A 114 -23.54 7.44 2.13
CA MET A 114 -24.13 6.14 1.80
C MET A 114 -25.39 6.37 0.92
N PRO A 115 -25.68 5.51 -0.06
CA PRO A 115 -24.90 4.35 -0.53
C PRO A 115 -23.60 4.76 -1.25
N HIS A 116 -22.57 3.93 -1.17
CA HIS A 116 -21.27 4.22 -1.73
C HIS A 116 -20.68 3.01 -2.46
N THR A 117 -20.08 3.25 -3.63
CA THR A 117 -19.49 2.19 -4.45
C THR A 117 -17.97 2.23 -4.30
N PHE A 118 -17.41 1.10 -3.92
CA PHE A 118 -15.97 0.87 -3.91
C PHE A 118 -15.59 0.00 -5.09
N ARG A 119 -14.49 0.32 -5.73
CA ARG A 119 -13.92 -0.47 -6.82
C ARG A 119 -12.52 -0.92 -6.45
N VAL A 120 -12.24 -2.19 -6.66
CA VAL A 120 -10.90 -2.77 -6.46
C VAL A 120 -10.52 -3.46 -7.75
N LYS A 121 -9.33 -3.14 -8.29
CA LYS A 121 -8.78 -3.78 -9.49
C LYS A 121 -7.39 -4.31 -9.16
N VAL A 122 -7.24 -5.62 -9.31
CA VAL A 122 -5.94 -6.30 -9.21
C VAL A 122 -5.32 -6.29 -10.61
N LEU A 123 -4.09 -5.79 -10.72
CA LEU A 123 -3.33 -5.75 -11.99
C LEU A 123 -2.41 -6.96 -12.08
N ASP A 124 -1.79 -7.17 -13.25
CA ASP A 124 -0.82 -8.24 -13.43
C ASP A 124 0.38 -8.07 -12.49
N ALA A 125 0.74 -9.14 -11.82
CA ALA A 125 1.85 -9.18 -10.90
C ALA A 125 3.20 -8.98 -11.62
N LEU A 126 4.14 -8.34 -10.95
CA LEU A 126 5.54 -8.32 -11.36
C LEU A 126 6.25 -9.49 -10.67
N PRO A 127 6.84 -10.43 -11.41
CA PRO A 127 7.59 -11.54 -10.82
C PRO A 127 8.87 -11.04 -10.13
N ALA A 128 9.40 -11.83 -9.21
CA ALA A 128 10.57 -11.46 -8.40
C ALA A 128 11.79 -11.15 -9.26
N GLU A 129 12.00 -11.90 -10.33
CA GLU A 129 13.12 -11.71 -11.27
C GLU A 129 13.05 -10.35 -11.96
N TYR A 130 11.85 -9.93 -12.35
CA TYR A 130 11.63 -8.61 -12.94
C TYR A 130 11.91 -7.49 -11.93
N VAL A 131 11.42 -7.64 -10.69
CA VAL A 131 11.67 -6.69 -9.61
C VAL A 131 13.15 -6.59 -9.28
N ALA A 132 13.89 -7.70 -9.30
CA ALA A 132 15.32 -7.73 -9.06
C ALA A 132 16.13 -7.02 -10.15
N SER A 133 15.69 -7.11 -11.42
CA SER A 133 16.40 -6.58 -12.58
C SER A 133 16.36 -5.06 -12.72
N LYS A 134 15.44 -4.38 -12.02
CA LYS A 134 15.24 -2.93 -12.14
C LYS A 134 15.63 -2.17 -10.87
N GLU A 135 15.95 -0.89 -11.03
CA GLU A 135 16.12 -0.02 -9.88
C GLU A 135 14.78 0.31 -9.20
N ALA A 136 14.79 0.48 -7.87
CA ALA A 136 13.57 0.74 -7.09
C ALA A 136 12.86 2.01 -7.56
N ARG A 137 13.61 3.01 -8.02
CA ARG A 137 13.07 4.25 -8.57
C ARG A 137 12.36 4.04 -9.91
N GLU A 138 12.92 3.21 -10.78
CA GLU A 138 12.30 2.85 -12.05
C GLU A 138 11.00 2.10 -11.83
N LEU A 139 11.00 1.11 -10.92
CA LEU A 139 9.79 0.38 -10.52
C LEU A 139 8.72 1.32 -9.98
N ALA A 140 9.10 2.32 -9.19
CA ALA A 140 8.17 3.30 -8.63
C ALA A 140 7.47 4.09 -9.73
N VAL A 141 8.21 4.59 -10.72
CA VAL A 141 7.68 5.36 -11.85
C VAL A 141 6.81 4.47 -12.75
N GLU A 142 7.27 3.26 -13.06
CA GLU A 142 6.51 2.31 -13.87
C GLU A 142 5.18 1.96 -13.23
N MET A 143 5.20 1.61 -11.93
CA MET A 143 3.98 1.25 -11.20
C MET A 143 3.03 2.44 -11.04
N GLU A 144 3.55 3.62 -10.77
CA GLU A 144 2.74 4.84 -10.73
C GLU A 144 1.95 5.03 -12.03
N ASN A 145 2.63 4.93 -13.18
CA ASN A 145 1.99 5.09 -14.49
C ASN A 145 0.96 3.99 -14.76
N ARG A 146 1.30 2.71 -14.49
CA ARG A 146 0.37 1.58 -14.67
C ARG A 146 -0.89 1.73 -13.81
N MET A 147 -0.71 2.09 -12.54
CA MET A 147 -1.83 2.21 -11.60
C MET A 147 -2.68 3.45 -11.89
N ARG A 148 -2.08 4.57 -12.32
CA ARG A 148 -2.83 5.77 -12.79
C ARG A 148 -3.69 5.44 -14.00
N THR A 149 -3.12 4.79 -15.02
CA THR A 149 -3.87 4.36 -16.20
C THR A 149 -5.05 3.47 -15.83
N ALA A 150 -4.82 2.48 -14.95
CA ALA A 150 -5.87 1.59 -14.48
C ALA A 150 -6.95 2.33 -13.69
N HIS A 151 -6.58 3.30 -12.85
CA HIS A 151 -7.51 4.13 -12.09
C HIS A 151 -8.39 5.01 -13.00
N LEU A 152 -7.81 5.65 -14.02
CA LEU A 152 -8.55 6.42 -15.02
C LEU A 152 -9.58 5.55 -15.76
N GLN A 153 -9.18 4.34 -16.18
CA GLN A 153 -10.10 3.38 -16.81
C GLN A 153 -11.24 2.96 -15.88
N MET A 154 -10.97 2.78 -14.57
CA MET A 154 -11.99 2.40 -13.58
C MET A 154 -12.99 3.53 -13.32
N THR A 155 -12.54 4.77 -13.34
CA THR A 155 -13.36 5.95 -13.00
C THR A 155 -14.09 6.55 -14.19
N GLY A 156 -13.77 6.14 -15.42
CA GLY A 156 -14.32 6.74 -16.66
C GLY A 156 -13.87 8.18 -16.90
N LYS A 157 -12.89 8.67 -16.15
CA LYS A 157 -12.28 9.99 -16.37
C LYS A 157 -11.28 9.87 -17.51
N GLN A 158 -11.73 10.16 -18.73
CA GLN A 158 -10.82 10.48 -19.85
C GLN A 158 -10.24 11.87 -19.61
N GLN A 159 -8.95 12.03 -19.91
CA GLN A 159 -8.29 13.35 -19.94
C GLN A 159 -8.85 14.19 -21.07
#